data_42a0b9acb814eefe34781cac450c959c
#
_entry.id   42a0b9acb814eefe34781cac450c959c
#
_cell.length_a   1.000
_cell.length_b   1.000
_cell.length_c   1.000
_cell.angle_alpha   90.00
_cell.angle_beta   90.00
_cell.angle_gamma   90.00
#
_symmetry.space_group_name_H-M   'P 1'
#
loop_
_entity.id
_entity.type
_entity.pdbx_description
1 polymer ?
#
loop_
_entity_poly.entity_id
_entity_poly.type
_entity_poly.pdbx_seq_one_letter_code
_entity_poly.pdbx_strand_id
1 'polypeptide(L)'
;MARVILCETTPSTTSYIFPNTRIEVFSYEELCYYIYNNVALISQEFIGVGMLNWIENCLHLPELAATLRKKKEKEDTDLTDLLTAILTFKEYYTIEEVKEFIFRLERMKGMSKPQFRKLQGDGFLRYHKYMKANAIYDEILEQFAELNNKELLGSLYHNKAVALAHNFEIKEAMEAYLKAYSYTGNKETIFEYLLLAATFYERKEVEVLAKYYDVEDMTDKIYDT
;
A
#
# COMPACT_ATOMS: atom_id res chain seq x y z
N MET A 1 -14.14 -16.16 -10.24
CA MET A 1 -13.19 -16.99 -11.03
C MET A 1 -11.93 -16.20 -11.26
N ALA A 2 -10.76 -16.76 -10.98
CA ALA A 2 -9.50 -16.09 -11.31
C ALA A 2 -9.35 -16.05 -12.83
N ARG A 3 -9.28 -14.86 -13.43
CA ARG A 3 -9.00 -14.68 -14.85
C ARG A 3 -7.50 -14.82 -15.06
N VAL A 4 -7.09 -15.73 -15.93
CA VAL A 4 -5.70 -15.76 -16.44
C VAL A 4 -5.59 -14.64 -17.47
N ILE A 5 -4.79 -13.63 -17.15
CA ILE A 5 -4.46 -12.56 -18.09
C ILE A 5 -3.17 -12.97 -18.79
N LEU A 6 -3.24 -13.17 -20.09
CA LEU A 6 -2.05 -13.43 -20.88
C LEU A 6 -1.40 -12.09 -21.24
N CYS A 7 -0.08 -11.99 -21.03
CA CYS A 7 0.69 -10.85 -21.51
C CYS A 7 0.77 -10.93 -23.04
N GLU A 8 0.29 -9.91 -23.72
CA GLU A 8 0.32 -9.83 -25.20
C GLU A 8 1.57 -9.09 -25.68
N THR A 9 2.23 -8.34 -24.80
CA THR A 9 3.42 -7.60 -25.14
C THR A 9 4.69 -8.38 -24.79
N THR A 10 5.68 -8.31 -25.67
CA THR A 10 7.02 -8.83 -25.37
C THR A 10 7.64 -7.96 -24.26
N PRO A 11 8.09 -8.55 -23.13
CA PRO A 11 8.76 -7.80 -22.10
C PRO A 11 10.00 -7.08 -22.64
N SER A 12 10.20 -5.85 -22.18
CA SER A 12 11.43 -5.09 -22.49
C SER A 12 12.63 -5.71 -21.77
N THR A 13 13.81 -5.60 -22.37
CA THR A 13 15.08 -5.92 -21.69
C THR A 13 15.49 -4.86 -20.66
N THR A 14 14.88 -3.68 -20.71
CA THR A 14 15.16 -2.56 -19.81
C THR A 14 13.91 -2.26 -18.98
N SER A 15 14.03 -2.36 -17.65
CA SER A 15 12.94 -2.07 -16.73
C SER A 15 12.72 -0.58 -16.54
N TYR A 16 11.50 -0.22 -16.14
CA TYR A 16 11.22 1.03 -15.45
C TYR A 16 11.14 0.79 -13.95
N ILE A 17 11.93 1.55 -13.18
CA ILE A 17 11.97 1.42 -11.72
C ILE A 17 11.13 2.53 -11.10
N PHE A 18 10.10 2.15 -10.36
CA PHE A 18 9.28 3.11 -9.61
C PHE A 18 10.07 3.69 -8.42
N PRO A 19 10.36 5.02 -8.39
CA PRO A 19 11.28 5.61 -7.40
C PRO A 19 10.87 5.39 -5.94
N ASN A 20 9.55 5.38 -5.68
CA ASN A 20 9.00 5.30 -4.34
C ASN A 20 9.06 3.89 -3.75
N THR A 21 8.74 2.87 -4.55
CA THR A 21 8.62 1.47 -4.12
C THR A 21 9.82 0.62 -4.52
N ARG A 22 10.62 1.09 -5.49
CA ARG A 22 11.72 0.33 -6.12
C ARG A 22 11.23 -0.94 -6.84
N ILE A 23 9.97 -0.98 -7.20
CA ILE A 23 9.43 -2.04 -8.06
C ILE A 23 9.89 -1.78 -9.49
N GLU A 24 10.32 -2.86 -10.15
CA GLU A 24 10.70 -2.89 -11.55
C GLU A 24 9.55 -3.46 -12.37
N VAL A 25 9.28 -2.83 -13.52
CA VAL A 25 8.32 -3.32 -14.50
C VAL A 25 8.98 -3.40 -15.87
N PHE A 26 8.71 -4.46 -16.61
CA PHE A 26 9.32 -4.78 -17.88
C PHE A 26 8.32 -4.78 -19.05
N SER A 27 7.02 -4.71 -18.76
CA SER A 27 5.97 -4.77 -19.77
C SER A 27 4.88 -3.72 -19.53
N TYR A 28 4.06 -3.51 -20.56
CA TYR A 28 2.89 -2.65 -20.45
C TYR A 28 1.88 -3.19 -19.42
N GLU A 29 1.70 -4.51 -19.40
CA GLU A 29 0.78 -5.19 -18.49
C GLU A 29 1.23 -5.01 -17.02
N GLU A 30 2.53 -5.14 -16.75
CA GLU A 30 3.08 -4.90 -15.41
C GLU A 30 2.95 -3.43 -15.00
N LEU A 31 3.14 -2.49 -15.94
CA LEU A 31 2.87 -1.06 -15.72
C LEU A 31 1.39 -0.84 -15.35
N CYS A 32 0.47 -1.40 -16.11
CA CYS A 32 -0.96 -1.31 -15.85
C CYS A 32 -1.33 -1.93 -14.50
N TYR A 33 -0.80 -3.11 -14.19
CA TYR A 33 -1.01 -3.78 -12.91
C TYR A 33 -0.51 -2.94 -11.74
N TYR A 34 0.69 -2.37 -11.86
CA TYR A 34 1.24 -1.50 -10.81
C TYR A 34 0.35 -0.27 -10.59
N ILE A 35 -0.03 0.42 -11.65
CA ILE A 35 -0.90 1.60 -11.57
C ILE A 35 -2.23 1.24 -10.91
N TYR A 36 -2.89 0.18 -11.36
CA TYR A 36 -4.20 -0.24 -10.89
C TYR A 36 -4.22 -0.53 -9.38
N ASN A 37 -3.14 -1.12 -8.85
CA ASN A 37 -3.06 -1.56 -7.46
C ASN A 37 -2.41 -0.55 -6.52
N ASN A 38 -1.77 0.52 -7.03
CA ASN A 38 -0.94 1.41 -6.22
C ASN A 38 -1.24 2.90 -6.43
N VAL A 39 -2.44 3.23 -6.79
CA VAL A 39 -2.82 4.59 -7.16
C VAL A 39 -2.49 5.65 -6.09
N ALA A 40 -2.58 5.32 -4.81
CA ALA A 40 -2.22 6.23 -3.72
C ALA A 40 -0.72 6.60 -3.67
N LEU A 41 0.13 5.76 -4.29
CA LEU A 41 1.57 5.98 -4.37
C LEU A 41 2.00 6.70 -5.66
N ILE A 42 1.05 6.99 -6.55
CA ILE A 42 1.28 7.63 -7.84
C ILE A 42 0.90 9.10 -7.77
N SER A 43 1.82 9.96 -8.17
CA SER A 43 1.57 11.39 -8.37
C SER A 43 1.69 11.74 -9.86
N GLN A 44 1.22 12.91 -10.25
CA GLN A 44 1.32 13.38 -11.64
C GLN A 44 2.78 13.52 -12.11
N GLU A 45 3.71 13.79 -11.19
CA GLU A 45 5.15 13.85 -11.46
C GLU A 45 5.73 12.50 -11.87
N PHE A 46 5.07 11.41 -11.48
CA PHE A 46 5.45 10.05 -11.84
C PHE A 46 5.47 9.81 -13.34
N ILE A 47 4.51 10.41 -14.07
CA ILE A 47 4.45 10.36 -15.53
C ILE A 47 5.37 11.45 -16.07
N GLY A 48 6.65 11.33 -15.68
CA GLY A 48 7.72 12.22 -16.09
C GLY A 48 8.39 11.80 -17.40
N VAL A 49 9.37 12.59 -17.83
CA VAL A 49 10.12 12.35 -19.08
C VAL A 49 10.73 10.95 -19.11
N GLY A 50 11.26 10.46 -17.99
CA GLY A 50 11.87 9.12 -17.89
C GLY A 50 10.88 8.00 -18.22
N MET A 51 9.67 8.04 -17.65
CA MET A 51 8.62 7.06 -17.94
C MET A 51 8.14 7.16 -19.39
N LEU A 52 7.93 8.36 -19.91
CA LEU A 52 7.48 8.56 -21.28
C LEU A 52 8.50 8.04 -22.29
N ASN A 53 9.78 8.27 -22.06
CA ASN A 53 10.85 7.74 -22.90
C ASN A 53 10.97 6.21 -22.79
N TRP A 54 10.75 5.63 -21.61
CA TRP A 54 10.72 4.19 -21.45
C TRP A 54 9.52 3.55 -22.18
N ILE A 55 8.34 4.15 -22.08
CA ILE A 55 7.15 3.69 -22.84
C ILE A 55 7.42 3.73 -24.34
N GLU A 56 8.02 4.82 -24.83
CA GLU A 56 8.30 5.00 -26.26
C GLU A 56 9.37 4.05 -26.79
N ASN A 57 10.53 4.00 -26.12
CA ASN A 57 11.73 3.36 -26.66
C ASN A 57 11.90 1.91 -26.21
N CYS A 58 11.43 1.57 -25.01
CA CYS A 58 11.63 0.24 -24.42
C CYS A 58 10.38 -0.64 -24.56
N LEU A 59 9.18 -0.08 -24.39
CA LEU A 59 7.94 -0.80 -24.65
C LEU A 59 7.52 -0.73 -26.13
N HIS A 60 8.17 0.10 -26.94
CA HIS A 60 7.80 0.35 -28.36
C HIS A 60 6.35 0.81 -28.53
N LEU A 61 5.89 1.72 -27.62
CA LEU A 61 4.53 2.29 -27.64
C LEU A 61 4.58 3.82 -27.88
N PRO A 62 5.06 4.28 -29.05
CA PRO A 62 5.23 5.71 -29.32
C PRO A 62 3.90 6.47 -29.33
N GLU A 63 2.80 5.83 -29.73
CA GLU A 63 1.47 6.44 -29.75
C GLU A 63 0.95 6.73 -28.34
N LEU A 64 1.18 5.82 -27.39
CA LEU A 64 0.86 6.04 -25.98
C LEU A 64 1.69 7.21 -25.40
N ALA A 65 3.00 7.19 -25.65
CA ALA A 65 3.89 8.26 -25.18
C ALA A 65 3.49 9.64 -25.73
N ALA A 66 3.17 9.72 -27.03
CA ALA A 66 2.70 10.95 -27.68
C ALA A 66 1.35 11.42 -27.08
N THR A 67 0.42 10.50 -26.85
CA THR A 67 -0.88 10.79 -26.22
C THR A 67 -0.69 11.38 -24.81
N LEU A 68 0.18 10.78 -24.01
CA LEU A 68 0.46 11.24 -22.64
C LEU A 68 1.16 12.62 -22.64
N ARG A 69 2.14 12.86 -23.54
CA ARG A 69 2.77 14.17 -23.71
C ARG A 69 1.74 15.24 -24.04
N LYS A 70 0.90 14.99 -25.05
CA LYS A 70 -0.15 15.92 -25.49
C LYS A 70 -1.17 16.21 -24.37
N LYS A 71 -1.51 15.21 -23.57
CA LYS A 71 -2.38 15.41 -22.39
C LYS A 71 -1.70 16.32 -21.36
N LYS A 72 -0.43 16.07 -21.04
CA LYS A 72 0.34 16.85 -20.06
C LYS A 72 0.55 18.33 -20.44
N GLU A 73 0.47 18.67 -21.72
CA GLU A 73 0.53 20.07 -22.21
C GLU A 73 -0.75 20.85 -21.94
N LYS A 74 -1.85 20.18 -21.61
CA LYS A 74 -3.13 20.84 -21.31
C LYS A 74 -3.19 21.18 -19.83
N GLU A 75 -3.57 22.42 -19.50
CA GLU A 75 -3.67 22.90 -18.11
C GLU A 75 -4.68 22.14 -17.26
N ASP A 76 -5.76 21.64 -17.86
CA ASP A 76 -6.86 20.96 -17.17
C ASP A 76 -6.65 19.42 -17.02
N THR A 77 -5.52 18.88 -17.46
CA THR A 77 -5.28 17.43 -17.35
C THR A 77 -4.93 17.03 -15.93
N ASP A 78 -5.77 16.21 -15.35
CA ASP A 78 -5.51 15.62 -14.03
C ASP A 78 -4.83 14.24 -14.11
N LEU A 79 -4.47 13.72 -12.94
CA LEU A 79 -3.86 12.39 -12.83
C LEU A 79 -4.79 11.29 -13.35
N THR A 80 -6.11 11.42 -13.14
CA THR A 80 -7.12 10.45 -13.60
C THR A 80 -7.07 10.29 -15.11
N ASP A 81 -6.97 11.41 -15.84
CA ASP A 81 -6.91 11.41 -17.30
C ASP A 81 -5.67 10.67 -17.84
N LEU A 82 -4.53 10.90 -17.19
CA LEU A 82 -3.28 10.27 -17.59
C LEU A 82 -3.29 8.75 -17.29
N LEU A 83 -3.72 8.36 -16.08
CA LEU A 83 -3.77 6.95 -15.71
C LEU A 83 -4.81 6.19 -16.52
N THR A 84 -5.98 6.79 -16.77
CA THR A 84 -7.02 6.20 -17.64
C THR A 84 -6.49 5.99 -19.05
N ALA A 85 -5.76 6.96 -19.62
CA ALA A 85 -5.16 6.80 -20.94
C ALA A 85 -4.16 5.64 -20.99
N ILE A 86 -3.40 5.40 -19.93
CA ILE A 86 -2.51 4.23 -19.86
C ILE A 86 -3.33 2.95 -19.78
N LEU A 87 -4.30 2.86 -18.88
CA LEU A 87 -5.06 1.63 -18.63
C LEU A 87 -5.97 1.21 -19.80
N THR A 88 -6.38 2.16 -20.65
CA THR A 88 -7.26 1.92 -21.80
C THR A 88 -6.54 1.82 -23.14
N PHE A 89 -5.23 1.98 -23.18
CA PHE A 89 -4.48 1.97 -24.43
C PHE A 89 -4.50 0.60 -25.14
N LYS A 90 -4.47 -0.46 -24.34
CA LYS A 90 -4.70 -1.86 -24.78
C LYS A 90 -5.76 -2.51 -23.89
N GLU A 91 -6.36 -3.57 -24.34
CA GLU A 91 -7.44 -4.29 -23.64
C GLU A 91 -6.95 -5.21 -22.49
N TYR A 92 -5.97 -4.73 -21.70
CA TYR A 92 -5.49 -5.47 -20.53
C TYR A 92 -6.55 -5.53 -19.42
N TYR A 93 -7.19 -4.40 -19.13
CA TYR A 93 -8.34 -4.31 -18.23
C TYR A 93 -9.64 -4.14 -19.02
N THR A 94 -10.71 -4.73 -18.52
CA THR A 94 -12.07 -4.52 -19.04
C THR A 94 -12.54 -3.09 -18.78
N ILE A 95 -13.56 -2.68 -19.51
CA ILE A 95 -14.20 -1.36 -19.31
C ILE A 95 -14.74 -1.24 -17.89
N GLU A 96 -15.28 -2.32 -17.33
CA GLU A 96 -15.81 -2.38 -15.96
C GLU A 96 -14.71 -2.18 -14.93
N GLU A 97 -13.57 -2.84 -15.08
CA GLU A 97 -12.40 -2.69 -14.20
C GLU A 97 -11.84 -1.26 -14.25
N VAL A 98 -11.77 -0.66 -15.45
CA VAL A 98 -11.33 0.74 -15.58
C VAL A 98 -12.33 1.70 -14.92
N LYS A 99 -13.63 1.49 -15.04
CA LYS A 99 -14.65 2.28 -14.33
C LYS A 99 -14.50 2.16 -12.80
N GLU A 100 -14.28 0.96 -12.30
CA GLU A 100 -14.01 0.74 -10.87
C GLU A 100 -12.75 1.47 -10.41
N PHE A 101 -11.68 1.45 -11.22
CA PHE A 101 -10.46 2.19 -10.94
C PHE A 101 -10.71 3.70 -10.85
N ILE A 102 -11.44 4.29 -11.80
CA ILE A 102 -11.82 5.71 -11.78
C ILE A 102 -12.65 6.02 -10.54
N PHE A 103 -13.62 5.17 -10.20
CA PHE A 103 -14.42 5.35 -8.98
C PHE A 103 -13.56 5.35 -7.71
N ARG A 104 -12.54 4.47 -7.61
CA ARG A 104 -11.57 4.47 -6.50
C ARG A 104 -10.77 5.77 -6.45
N LEU A 105 -10.33 6.29 -7.59
CA LEU A 105 -9.63 7.59 -7.67
C LEU A 105 -10.50 8.74 -7.13
N GLU A 106 -11.75 8.82 -7.57
CA GLU A 106 -12.66 9.87 -7.12
C GLU A 106 -12.94 9.76 -5.61
N ARG A 107 -13.10 8.54 -5.08
CA ARG A 107 -13.20 8.34 -3.63
C ARG A 107 -11.97 8.84 -2.88
N MET A 108 -10.78 8.64 -3.44
CA MET A 108 -9.54 9.11 -2.83
C MET A 108 -9.45 10.63 -2.79
N LYS A 109 -9.95 11.34 -3.81
CA LYS A 109 -10.03 12.81 -3.81
C LYS A 109 -10.91 13.34 -2.68
N GLY A 110 -11.94 12.58 -2.27
CA GLY A 110 -12.83 12.92 -1.16
C GLY A 110 -12.34 12.51 0.23
N MET A 111 -11.20 11.83 0.34
CA MET A 111 -10.64 11.42 1.63
C MET A 111 -10.07 12.60 2.41
N SER A 112 -10.19 12.55 3.75
CA SER A 112 -9.44 13.47 4.61
C SER A 112 -7.93 13.24 4.47
N LYS A 113 -7.14 14.28 4.72
CA LYS A 113 -5.67 14.19 4.64
C LYS A 113 -5.09 13.00 5.43
N PRO A 114 -5.46 12.74 6.71
CA PRO A 114 -4.94 11.59 7.44
C PRO A 114 -5.34 10.24 6.84
N GLN A 115 -6.56 10.10 6.31
CA GLN A 115 -7.00 8.88 5.63
C GLN A 115 -6.18 8.61 4.35
N PHE A 116 -5.97 9.65 3.53
CA PHE A 116 -5.16 9.52 2.33
C PHE A 116 -3.70 9.19 2.65
N ARG A 117 -3.10 9.88 3.63
CA ARG A 117 -1.73 9.60 4.08
C ARG A 117 -1.60 8.18 4.64
N LYS A 118 -2.59 7.69 5.40
CA LYS A 118 -2.61 6.30 5.86
C LYS A 118 -2.60 5.33 4.68
N LEU A 119 -3.42 5.57 3.66
CA LEU A 119 -3.45 4.72 2.47
C LEU A 119 -2.08 4.67 1.76
N GLN A 120 -1.33 5.78 1.77
CA GLN A 120 0.06 5.80 1.27
C GLN A 120 0.99 4.97 2.16
N GLY A 121 0.90 5.12 3.49
CA GLY A 121 1.66 4.31 4.45
C GLY A 121 1.41 2.82 4.28
N ASP A 122 0.14 2.42 4.15
CA ASP A 122 -0.29 1.04 3.91
C ASP A 122 0.26 0.51 2.56
N GLY A 123 0.35 1.36 1.56
CA GLY A 123 0.99 1.03 0.29
C GLY A 123 2.48 0.76 0.46
N PHE A 124 3.21 1.59 1.21
CA PHE A 124 4.62 1.34 1.52
C PHE A 124 4.83 0.09 2.37
N LEU A 125 3.97 -0.16 3.34
CA LEU A 125 4.00 -1.38 4.16
C LEU A 125 3.90 -2.64 3.29
N ARG A 126 2.97 -2.68 2.35
CA ARG A 126 2.80 -3.78 1.38
C ARG A 126 4.05 -4.06 0.56
N TYR A 127 4.84 -3.04 0.25
CA TYR A 127 6.11 -3.16 -0.47
C TYR A 127 7.34 -3.29 0.46
N HIS A 128 7.12 -3.66 1.71
CA HIS A 128 8.18 -3.84 2.71
C HIS A 128 9.08 -2.61 2.90
N LYS A 129 8.52 -1.41 2.65
CA LYS A 129 9.20 -0.13 2.91
C LYS A 129 8.86 0.36 4.31
N TYR A 130 9.17 -0.47 5.30
CA TYR A 130 8.75 -0.33 6.69
C TYR A 130 9.12 1.02 7.29
N MET A 131 10.35 1.50 7.10
CA MET A 131 10.77 2.82 7.60
C MET A 131 9.93 3.95 7.00
N LYS A 132 9.60 3.88 5.69
CA LYS A 132 8.75 4.89 5.05
C LYS A 132 7.32 4.83 5.57
N ALA A 133 6.80 3.63 5.74
CA ALA A 133 5.47 3.42 6.29
C ALA A 133 5.38 3.99 7.71
N ASN A 134 6.34 3.62 8.57
CA ASN A 134 6.41 4.12 9.95
C ASN A 134 6.47 5.65 10.01
N ALA A 135 7.34 6.28 9.21
CA ALA A 135 7.45 7.75 9.18
C ALA A 135 6.13 8.44 8.79
N ILE A 136 5.34 7.83 7.88
CA ILE A 136 4.01 8.36 7.51
C ILE A 136 3.03 8.19 8.67
N TYR A 137 3.04 7.06 9.37
CA TYR A 137 2.15 6.85 10.52
C TYR A 137 2.50 7.81 11.65
N ASP A 138 3.78 8.07 11.92
CA ASP A 138 4.24 9.06 12.89
C ASP A 138 3.77 10.47 12.51
N GLU A 139 3.95 10.87 11.25
CA GLU A 139 3.46 12.16 10.73
C GLU A 139 1.95 12.33 10.99
N ILE A 140 1.15 11.28 10.74
CA ILE A 140 -0.29 11.35 10.97
C ILE A 140 -0.60 11.50 12.46
N LEU A 141 0.05 10.71 13.30
CA LEU A 141 -0.18 10.72 14.76
C LEU A 141 0.25 12.03 15.41
N GLU A 142 1.30 12.69 14.89
CA GLU A 142 1.77 13.99 15.37
C GLU A 142 0.89 15.15 14.89
N GLN A 143 0.60 15.20 13.57
CA GLN A 143 -0.13 16.32 12.97
C GLN A 143 -1.63 16.31 13.27
N PHE A 144 -2.19 15.15 13.56
CA PHE A 144 -3.61 14.96 13.79
C PHE A 144 -3.90 14.31 15.14
N ALA A 145 -3.19 14.77 16.20
CA ALA A 145 -3.33 14.27 17.57
C ALA A 145 -4.77 14.33 18.12
N GLU A 146 -5.60 15.23 17.59
CA GLU A 146 -7.01 15.39 17.98
C GLU A 146 -7.99 14.50 17.18
N LEU A 147 -7.47 13.51 16.41
CA LEU A 147 -8.31 12.57 15.68
C LEU A 147 -9.25 11.81 16.64
N ASN A 148 -10.53 12.13 16.55
CA ASN A 148 -11.57 11.44 17.34
C ASN A 148 -12.17 10.26 16.55
N ASN A 149 -11.33 9.51 15.83
CA ASN A 149 -11.73 8.32 15.07
C ASN A 149 -10.94 7.11 15.56
N LYS A 150 -11.57 6.34 16.47
CA LYS A 150 -10.96 5.17 17.09
C LYS A 150 -10.54 4.09 16.10
N GLU A 151 -11.33 3.84 15.07
CA GLU A 151 -11.02 2.84 14.05
C GLU A 151 -9.77 3.25 13.25
N LEU A 152 -9.69 4.53 12.85
CA LEU A 152 -8.52 5.04 12.13
C LEU A 152 -7.28 4.98 13.03
N LEU A 153 -7.36 5.43 14.28
CA LEU A 153 -6.26 5.37 15.24
C LEU A 153 -5.81 3.94 15.50
N GLY A 154 -6.75 3.03 15.75
CA GLY A 154 -6.44 1.62 15.97
C GLY A 154 -5.73 1.00 14.77
N SER A 155 -6.22 1.24 13.55
CA SER A 155 -5.58 0.73 12.34
C SER A 155 -4.22 1.38 12.03
N LEU A 156 -4.02 2.65 12.38
CA LEU A 156 -2.73 3.33 12.30
C LEU A 156 -1.69 2.68 13.22
N TYR A 157 -2.05 2.52 14.51
CA TYR A 157 -1.15 1.89 15.48
C TYR A 157 -0.86 0.43 15.16
N HIS A 158 -1.86 -0.33 14.65
CA HIS A 158 -1.64 -1.70 14.21
C HIS A 158 -0.62 -1.77 13.07
N ASN A 159 -0.81 -1.00 12.00
CA ASN A 159 0.08 -1.01 10.85
C ASN A 159 1.47 -0.43 11.20
N LYS A 160 1.53 0.54 12.12
CA LYS A 160 2.79 1.01 12.70
C LYS A 160 3.51 -0.10 13.45
N ALA A 161 2.80 -0.88 14.28
CA ALA A 161 3.37 -2.02 15.00
C ALA A 161 3.98 -3.06 14.04
N VAL A 162 3.27 -3.39 12.95
CA VAL A 162 3.80 -4.28 11.88
C VAL A 162 5.08 -3.71 11.29
N ALA A 163 5.12 -2.40 10.96
CA ALA A 163 6.31 -1.78 10.40
C ALA A 163 7.50 -1.81 11.36
N LEU A 164 7.26 -1.50 12.64
CA LEU A 164 8.27 -1.54 13.71
C LEU A 164 8.80 -2.95 13.94
N ALA A 165 7.92 -3.96 14.01
CA ALA A 165 8.32 -5.36 14.19
C ALA A 165 9.26 -5.83 13.07
N HIS A 166 8.95 -5.49 11.83
CA HIS A 166 9.80 -5.80 10.68
C HIS A 166 11.11 -5.00 10.64
N ASN A 167 11.19 -3.87 11.32
CA ASN A 167 12.43 -3.11 11.54
C ASN A 167 13.21 -3.59 12.77
N PHE A 168 12.74 -4.64 13.46
CA PHE A 168 13.30 -5.15 14.72
C PHE A 168 13.21 -4.17 15.91
N GLU A 169 12.34 -3.17 15.82
CA GLU A 169 11.99 -2.26 16.91
C GLU A 169 10.89 -2.89 17.78
N ILE A 170 11.25 -4.01 18.43
CA ILE A 170 10.28 -4.94 19.02
C ILE A 170 9.49 -4.35 20.18
N LYS A 171 10.16 -3.60 21.05
CA LYS A 171 9.51 -2.99 22.22
C LYS A 171 8.47 -1.97 21.78
N GLU A 172 8.84 -1.12 20.85
CA GLU A 172 7.98 -0.10 20.26
C GLU A 172 6.81 -0.73 19.49
N ALA A 173 7.07 -1.84 18.81
CA ALA A 173 6.03 -2.62 18.12
C ALA A 173 4.99 -3.17 19.11
N MET A 174 5.44 -3.75 20.21
CA MET A 174 4.56 -4.28 21.26
C MET A 174 3.70 -3.16 21.87
N GLU A 175 4.30 -2.02 22.19
CA GLU A 175 3.57 -0.84 22.71
C GLU A 175 2.52 -0.35 21.68
N ALA A 176 2.86 -0.34 20.38
CA ALA A 176 1.95 0.08 19.33
C ALA A 176 0.79 -0.90 19.16
N TYR A 177 1.00 -2.22 19.24
CA TYR A 177 -0.08 -3.20 19.22
C TYR A 177 -1.05 -3.02 20.41
N LEU A 178 -0.53 -2.84 21.62
CA LEU A 178 -1.37 -2.58 22.81
C LEU A 178 -2.18 -1.30 22.65
N LYS A 179 -1.57 -0.27 22.05
CA LYS A 179 -2.27 0.97 21.77
C LYS A 179 -3.37 0.79 20.73
N ALA A 180 -3.11 0.03 19.66
CA ALA A 180 -4.10 -0.33 18.65
C ALA A 180 -5.29 -1.06 19.28
N TYR A 181 -5.02 -2.05 20.13
CA TYR A 181 -6.05 -2.78 20.86
C TYR A 181 -6.90 -1.88 21.76
N SER A 182 -6.27 -0.92 22.46
CA SER A 182 -7.01 0.00 23.33
C SER A 182 -8.05 0.85 22.60
N TYR A 183 -7.88 1.07 21.29
CA TYR A 183 -8.83 1.80 20.45
C TYR A 183 -9.95 0.92 19.91
N THR A 184 -9.64 -0.32 19.52
CA THR A 184 -10.57 -1.16 18.74
C THR A 184 -11.09 -2.38 19.48
N GLY A 185 -10.38 -2.85 20.52
CA GLY A 185 -10.68 -4.13 21.17
C GLY A 185 -10.47 -5.35 20.25
N ASN A 186 -9.75 -5.20 19.12
CA ASN A 186 -9.58 -6.28 18.14
C ASN A 186 -8.64 -7.36 18.67
N LYS A 187 -9.17 -8.57 18.90
CA LYS A 187 -8.44 -9.73 19.39
C LYS A 187 -7.32 -10.19 18.45
N GLU A 188 -7.45 -9.99 17.14
CA GLU A 188 -6.38 -10.31 16.18
C GLU A 188 -5.14 -9.42 16.44
N THR A 189 -5.33 -8.17 16.84
CA THR A 189 -4.21 -7.29 17.21
C THR A 189 -3.46 -7.80 18.44
N ILE A 190 -4.18 -8.37 19.42
CA ILE A 190 -3.55 -9.00 20.59
C ILE A 190 -2.86 -10.32 20.20
N PHE A 191 -3.40 -11.06 19.26
CA PHE A 191 -2.72 -12.25 18.77
C PHE A 191 -1.36 -11.91 18.14
N GLU A 192 -1.27 -10.87 17.31
CA GLU A 192 0.00 -10.37 16.73
C GLU A 192 0.97 -9.90 17.82
N TYR A 193 0.46 -9.22 18.86
CA TYR A 193 1.24 -8.85 20.04
C TYR A 193 1.80 -10.09 20.74
N LEU A 194 1.00 -11.13 20.95
CA LEU A 194 1.43 -12.36 21.63
C LEU A 194 2.43 -13.17 20.79
N LEU A 195 2.27 -13.21 19.46
CA LEU A 195 3.26 -13.80 18.55
C LEU A 195 4.62 -13.12 18.73
N LEU A 196 4.63 -11.80 18.81
CA LEU A 196 5.86 -11.06 19.03
C LEU A 196 6.41 -11.26 20.45
N ALA A 197 5.54 -11.29 21.46
CA ALA A 197 5.91 -11.58 22.85
C ALA A 197 6.53 -12.96 23.02
N ALA A 198 6.02 -13.98 22.31
CA ALA A 198 6.53 -15.35 22.36
C ALA A 198 7.98 -15.50 21.85
N THR A 199 8.52 -14.50 21.16
CA THR A 199 9.93 -14.49 20.76
C THR A 199 10.87 -14.08 21.89
N PHE A 200 10.36 -13.49 23.00
CA PHE A 200 11.14 -12.93 24.09
C PHE A 200 10.76 -13.45 25.48
N TYR A 201 9.52 -13.93 25.64
CA TYR A 201 8.97 -14.40 26.90
C TYR A 201 8.83 -15.91 26.91
N GLU A 202 8.90 -16.51 28.10
CA GLU A 202 8.60 -17.93 28.26
C GLU A 202 7.11 -18.23 27.99
N ARG A 203 6.80 -19.46 27.54
CA ARG A 203 5.44 -19.89 27.23
C ARG A 203 4.44 -19.56 28.35
N LYS A 204 4.82 -19.78 29.62
CA LYS A 204 3.95 -19.50 30.77
C LYS A 204 3.60 -18.00 30.90
N GLU A 205 4.53 -17.13 30.57
CA GLU A 205 4.30 -15.68 30.61
C GLU A 205 3.33 -15.27 29.50
N VAL A 206 3.49 -15.84 28.31
CA VAL A 206 2.58 -15.60 27.17
C VAL A 206 1.18 -16.14 27.47
N GLU A 207 1.05 -17.30 28.12
CA GLU A 207 -0.24 -17.86 28.56
C GLU A 207 -0.94 -16.94 29.59
N VAL A 208 -0.19 -16.32 30.50
CA VAL A 208 -0.74 -15.33 31.44
C VAL A 208 -1.24 -14.09 30.72
N LEU A 209 -0.49 -13.59 29.72
CA LEU A 209 -0.92 -12.48 28.89
C LEU A 209 -2.15 -12.83 28.06
N ALA A 210 -2.20 -14.00 27.46
CA ALA A 210 -3.35 -14.47 26.69
C ALA A 210 -4.62 -14.54 27.54
N LYS A 211 -4.49 -15.02 28.78
CA LYS A 211 -5.60 -15.05 29.75
C LYS A 211 -6.04 -13.63 30.14
N TYR A 212 -5.11 -12.72 30.32
CA TYR A 212 -5.42 -11.33 30.68
C TYR A 212 -6.24 -10.63 29.57
N TYR A 213 -5.98 -10.95 28.30
CA TYR A 213 -6.69 -10.39 27.15
C TYR A 213 -7.86 -11.25 26.62
N ASP A 214 -8.21 -12.34 27.32
CA ASP A 214 -9.31 -13.26 26.93
C ASP A 214 -9.12 -13.82 25.51
N VAL A 215 -7.92 -14.37 25.25
CA VAL A 215 -7.52 -14.95 23.95
C VAL A 215 -6.75 -16.28 24.14
N GLU A 216 -7.06 -17.03 25.19
CA GLU A 216 -6.38 -18.30 25.48
C GLU A 216 -6.55 -19.33 24.37
N ASP A 217 -7.67 -19.30 23.66
CA ASP A 217 -7.96 -20.16 22.50
C ASP A 217 -7.01 -19.94 21.31
N MET A 218 -6.26 -18.83 21.33
CA MET A 218 -5.27 -18.51 20.30
C MET A 218 -3.85 -18.97 20.65
N THR A 219 -3.59 -19.35 21.92
CA THR A 219 -2.23 -19.70 22.38
C THR A 219 -1.64 -20.90 21.68
N ASP A 220 -2.42 -21.91 21.38
CA ASP A 220 -1.92 -23.11 20.68
C ASP A 220 -1.43 -22.75 19.27
N LYS A 221 -2.09 -21.82 18.60
CA LYS A 221 -1.67 -21.34 17.26
C LYS A 221 -0.32 -20.61 17.27
N ILE A 222 0.10 -20.06 18.42
CA ILE A 222 1.38 -19.36 18.55
C ILE A 222 2.56 -20.34 18.55
N TYR A 223 2.35 -21.55 19.10
CA TYR A 223 3.41 -22.53 19.29
C TYR A 223 3.36 -23.71 18.32
N ASP A 224 2.30 -23.83 17.53
CA ASP A 224 2.14 -24.88 16.50
C ASP A 224 2.73 -24.47 15.13
N THR A 225 3.38 -23.30 15.03
CA THR A 225 4.05 -22.79 13.84
C THR A 225 5.54 -23.05 13.92
#